data_8a3f1507fe2844e1f8072b197dc3256d
#
_entry.id   8a3f1507fe2844e1f8072b197dc3256d
#
_cell.length_a   1.000
_cell.length_b   1.000
_cell.length_c   1.000
_cell.angle_alpha   90.00
_cell.angle_beta   90.00
_cell.angle_gamma   90.00
#
_symmetry.space_group_name_H-M   'P 1'
#
loop_
_entity.id
_entity.type
_entity.pdbx_description
1 polymer ?
#
loop_
_entity_poly.entity_id
_entity_poly.type
_entity_poly.pdbx_seq_one_letter_code
_entity_poly.pdbx_strand_id
1 'polypeptide(L)'
;MRLIFITLLALILATVVGLGATWMTATRGTDLGTLRIGAWIARPKTGTADVDPYSRASIARSGELPIGTGDGVAFSATTDDRKRPLDGRCDVVVSGVTPAARFWTLTLYDTKGRLVANSLQRYGFTSQEIIRGADGAFELRVASRSRAGNWLPTGGIERYALMLQLYDTPVGVATRTQRDAPMPSITTVGCP
;
A
#
# COMPACT_ATOMS: atom_id res chain seq x y z
N MET A 1 -21.49 2.47 50.23
CA MET A 1 -21.79 1.45 49.25
C MET A 1 -22.05 2.04 47.85
N ARG A 2 -22.93 3.04 47.68
CA ARG A 2 -23.22 3.64 46.35
C ARG A 2 -21.99 4.26 45.67
N LEU A 3 -21.11 4.93 46.42
CA LEU A 3 -19.89 5.54 45.87
C LEU A 3 -18.92 4.46 45.34
N ILE A 4 -18.70 3.41 46.12
CA ILE A 4 -17.81 2.29 45.74
C ILE A 4 -18.35 1.61 44.49
N PHE A 5 -19.64 1.41 44.38
CA PHE A 5 -20.25 0.81 43.18
C PHE A 5 -20.06 1.69 41.94
N ILE A 6 -20.26 3.00 42.06
CA ILE A 6 -20.07 3.98 40.98
C ILE A 6 -18.61 4.01 40.54
N THR A 7 -17.63 4.02 41.48
CA THR A 7 -16.20 4.01 41.13
C THR A 7 -15.77 2.73 40.47
N LEU A 8 -16.26 1.56 40.92
CA LEU A 8 -15.98 0.28 40.29
C LEU A 8 -16.57 0.22 38.87
N LEU A 9 -17.80 0.69 38.68
CA LEU A 9 -18.44 0.73 37.38
C LEU A 9 -17.67 1.67 36.42
N ALA A 10 -17.24 2.84 36.91
CA ALA A 10 -16.45 3.77 36.11
C ALA A 10 -15.08 3.17 35.69
N LEU A 11 -14.40 2.45 36.61
CA LEU A 11 -13.15 1.77 36.32
C LEU A 11 -13.33 0.66 35.28
N ILE A 12 -14.36 -0.16 35.42
CA ILE A 12 -14.66 -1.21 34.43
C ILE A 12 -14.95 -0.60 33.07
N LEU A 13 -15.76 0.43 33.01
CA LEU A 13 -16.10 1.11 31.76
C LEU A 13 -14.86 1.74 31.10
N ALA A 14 -14.02 2.44 31.88
CA ALA A 14 -12.79 3.02 31.38
C ALA A 14 -11.82 1.97 30.85
N THR A 15 -11.69 0.84 31.53
CA THR A 15 -10.84 -0.27 31.11
C THR A 15 -11.34 -0.90 29.79
N VAL A 16 -12.63 -1.18 29.70
CA VAL A 16 -13.24 -1.79 28.50
C VAL A 16 -13.10 -0.84 27.30
N VAL A 17 -13.43 0.43 27.47
CA VAL A 17 -13.32 1.44 26.39
C VAL A 17 -11.85 1.66 26.01
N GLY A 18 -10.95 1.80 27.00
CA GLY A 18 -9.53 2.02 26.74
C GLY A 18 -8.87 0.85 26.00
N LEU A 19 -9.07 -0.38 26.48
CA LEU A 19 -8.54 -1.59 25.81
C LEU A 19 -9.18 -1.81 24.45
N GLY A 20 -10.50 -1.60 24.32
CA GLY A 20 -11.20 -1.71 23.05
C GLY A 20 -10.70 -0.71 22.02
N ALA A 21 -10.52 0.56 22.39
CA ALA A 21 -9.96 1.58 21.51
C ALA A 21 -8.53 1.27 21.11
N THR A 22 -7.68 0.85 22.05
CA THR A 22 -6.28 0.45 21.77
C THR A 22 -6.23 -0.74 20.82
N TRP A 23 -7.04 -1.77 21.07
CA TRP A 23 -7.14 -2.92 20.20
C TRP A 23 -7.57 -2.54 18.77
N MET A 24 -8.61 -1.71 18.66
CA MET A 24 -9.12 -1.26 17.38
C MET A 24 -8.07 -0.45 16.60
N THR A 25 -7.35 0.44 17.26
CA THR A 25 -6.27 1.25 16.65
C THR A 25 -5.10 0.38 16.23
N ALA A 26 -4.67 -0.56 17.08
CA ALA A 26 -3.57 -1.49 16.77
C ALA A 26 -3.90 -2.48 15.64
N THR A 27 -5.20 -2.80 15.42
CA THR A 27 -5.61 -3.75 14.38
C THR A 27 -5.92 -3.07 13.04
N ARG A 28 -6.47 -1.87 13.06
CA ARG A 28 -6.81 -1.11 11.83
C ARG A 28 -5.67 -0.26 11.30
N GLY A 29 -4.63 -0.06 12.11
CA GLY A 29 -3.56 0.89 11.86
C GLY A 29 -3.99 2.33 12.11
N THR A 30 -3.04 3.23 12.04
CA THR A 30 -3.28 4.68 12.12
C THR A 30 -2.96 5.33 10.79
N ASP A 31 -3.69 6.39 10.44
CA ASP A 31 -3.35 7.25 9.30
C ASP A 31 -2.27 8.30 9.67
N LEU A 32 -1.71 8.19 10.87
CA LEU A 32 -0.67 9.11 11.35
C LEU A 32 0.59 8.96 10.50
N GLY A 33 1.05 10.06 9.93
CA GLY A 33 2.26 10.09 9.12
C GLY A 33 2.15 9.41 7.75
N THR A 34 0.92 9.17 7.26
CA THR A 34 0.70 8.66 5.91
C THR A 34 0.93 9.76 4.87
N LEU A 35 1.65 9.41 3.80
CA LEU A 35 1.75 10.20 2.59
C LEU A 35 0.78 9.62 1.56
N ARG A 36 -0.11 10.45 1.02
CA ARG A 36 -1.09 10.04 0.01
C ARG A 36 -0.91 10.86 -1.28
N ILE A 37 -0.70 10.17 -2.40
CA ILE A 37 -0.56 10.76 -3.73
C ILE A 37 -1.49 9.98 -4.67
N GLY A 38 -2.61 10.58 -5.07
CA GLY A 38 -3.64 9.87 -5.83
C GLY A 38 -4.18 8.65 -5.07
N ALA A 39 -4.14 7.48 -5.70
CA ALA A 39 -4.51 6.20 -5.10
C ALA A 39 -3.41 5.61 -4.20
N TRP A 40 -2.17 6.11 -4.30
CA TRP A 40 -1.01 5.57 -3.62
C TRP A 40 -0.87 6.09 -2.19
N ILE A 41 -0.58 5.19 -1.26
CA ILE A 41 -0.40 5.48 0.16
C ILE A 41 0.95 4.94 0.60
N ALA A 42 1.77 5.79 1.20
CA ALA A 42 3.01 5.39 1.86
C ALA A 42 3.02 5.77 3.33
N ARG A 43 3.80 5.05 4.11
CA ARG A 43 4.10 5.35 5.51
C ARG A 43 5.62 5.48 5.69
N PRO A 44 6.24 6.60 5.30
CA PRO A 44 7.69 6.73 5.27
C PRO A 44 8.37 6.48 6.61
N LYS A 45 7.69 6.73 7.73
CA LYS A 45 8.25 6.54 9.07
C LYS A 45 8.26 5.10 9.56
N THR A 46 7.61 4.15 8.89
CA THR A 46 7.50 2.76 9.37
C THR A 46 8.83 2.04 9.47
N GLY A 47 9.81 2.38 8.65
CA GLY A 47 11.16 1.83 8.69
C GLY A 47 12.16 2.65 9.52
N THR A 48 11.71 3.55 10.39
CA THR A 48 12.57 4.42 11.20
C THR A 48 12.38 4.24 12.70
N ALA A 49 13.31 4.79 13.48
CA ALA A 49 13.18 4.85 14.95
C ALA A 49 12.00 5.73 15.40
N ASP A 50 11.58 6.70 14.57
CA ASP A 50 10.50 7.66 14.84
C ASP A 50 9.11 7.13 14.50
N VAL A 51 8.98 5.82 14.28
CA VAL A 51 7.68 5.17 14.06
C VAL A 51 6.82 5.28 15.33
N ASP A 52 5.56 5.68 15.19
CA ASP A 52 4.63 5.76 16.31
C ASP A 52 4.34 4.37 16.92
N PRO A 53 3.99 4.29 18.22
CA PRO A 53 3.81 3.02 18.93
C PRO A 53 2.75 2.10 18.31
N TYR A 54 1.68 2.65 17.75
CA TYR A 54 0.60 1.87 17.14
C TYR A 54 1.04 1.27 15.80
N SER A 55 1.71 2.05 14.96
CA SER A 55 2.30 1.55 13.71
C SER A 55 3.35 0.47 14.02
N ARG A 56 4.19 0.65 15.05
CA ARG A 56 5.15 -0.37 15.50
C ARG A 56 4.46 -1.67 15.92
N ALA A 57 3.38 -1.58 16.69
CA ALA A 57 2.59 -2.74 17.10
C ALA A 57 1.93 -3.45 15.90
N SER A 58 1.42 -2.68 14.93
CA SER A 58 0.85 -3.21 13.69
C SER A 58 1.88 -3.98 12.87
N ILE A 59 3.08 -3.40 12.66
CA ILE A 59 4.20 -4.02 11.95
C ILE A 59 4.63 -5.33 12.64
N ALA A 60 4.78 -5.29 13.96
CA ALA A 60 5.16 -6.49 14.74
C ALA A 60 4.12 -7.62 14.63
N ARG A 61 2.84 -7.28 14.50
CA ARG A 61 1.75 -8.25 14.30
C ARG A 61 1.67 -8.81 12.89
N SER A 62 1.85 -7.96 11.88
CA SER A 62 1.77 -8.37 10.47
C SER A 62 3.01 -9.15 10.01
N GLY A 63 4.14 -9.01 10.72
CA GLY A 63 5.43 -9.53 10.28
C GLY A 63 5.99 -8.77 9.06
N GLU A 64 5.46 -7.58 8.76
CA GLU A 64 5.93 -6.75 7.68
C GLU A 64 7.36 -6.29 7.92
N LEU A 65 8.19 -6.33 6.88
CA LEU A 65 9.55 -5.80 6.90
C LEU A 65 9.56 -4.47 6.12
N PRO A 66 9.34 -3.34 6.79
CA PRO A 66 9.33 -2.04 6.13
C PRO A 66 10.73 -1.68 5.63
N ILE A 67 10.78 -1.05 4.46
CA ILE A 67 12.03 -0.49 3.92
C ILE A 67 12.41 0.73 4.77
N GLY A 68 13.67 0.81 5.17
CA GLY A 68 14.21 1.99 5.85
C GLY A 68 14.17 3.22 4.94
N THR A 69 13.90 4.40 5.50
CA THR A 69 13.79 5.65 4.70
C THR A 69 15.08 6.04 4.00
N GLY A 70 16.23 5.55 4.47
CA GLY A 70 17.52 5.72 3.79
C GLY A 70 17.67 4.86 2.54
N ASP A 71 16.93 3.74 2.47
CA ASP A 71 17.03 2.77 1.39
C ASP A 71 15.92 2.93 0.35
N GLY A 72 14.78 3.51 0.76
CA GLY A 72 13.66 3.69 -0.17
C GLY A 72 12.32 3.96 0.51
N VAL A 73 11.25 3.83 -0.27
CA VAL A 73 9.87 3.99 0.19
C VAL A 73 8.95 3.02 -0.55
N ALA A 74 8.01 2.44 0.19
CA ALA A 74 6.96 1.59 -0.36
C ALA A 74 5.62 2.35 -0.40
N PHE A 75 4.99 2.37 -1.56
CA PHE A 75 3.64 2.86 -1.78
C PHE A 75 2.70 1.70 -2.03
N SER A 76 1.57 1.68 -1.37
CA SER A 76 0.51 0.69 -1.59
C SER A 76 -0.73 1.35 -2.16
N ALA A 77 -1.45 0.65 -3.04
CA ALA A 77 -2.74 1.06 -3.55
C ALA A 77 -3.72 -0.11 -3.50
N THR A 78 -4.88 0.10 -2.90
CA THR A 78 -5.99 -0.87 -2.83
C THR A 78 -7.22 -0.40 -3.60
N THR A 79 -7.15 0.84 -4.12
CA THR A 79 -8.21 1.47 -4.91
C THR A 79 -7.59 2.10 -6.16
N ASP A 80 -8.43 2.37 -7.17
CA ASP A 80 -8.06 3.20 -8.30
C ASP A 80 -8.15 4.72 -7.94
N ASP A 81 -7.82 5.60 -8.89
CA ASP A 81 -7.84 7.05 -8.69
C ASP A 81 -9.26 7.60 -8.44
N ARG A 82 -10.30 6.84 -8.79
CA ARG A 82 -11.70 7.13 -8.48
C ARG A 82 -12.15 6.52 -7.16
N LYS A 83 -11.22 5.97 -6.36
CA LYS A 83 -11.45 5.31 -5.06
C LYS A 83 -12.28 4.02 -5.16
N ARG A 84 -12.40 3.43 -6.33
CA ARG A 84 -13.02 2.11 -6.50
C ARG A 84 -12.00 1.05 -6.08
N PRO A 85 -12.42 0.04 -5.30
CA PRO A 85 -11.52 -1.04 -4.90
C PRO A 85 -10.94 -1.78 -6.09
N LEU A 86 -9.67 -2.17 -6.04
CA LEU A 86 -9.04 -2.99 -7.06
C LEU A 86 -9.64 -4.40 -7.04
N ASP A 87 -10.33 -4.75 -8.11
CA ASP A 87 -11.02 -6.03 -8.30
C ASP A 87 -10.30 -6.84 -9.38
N GLY A 88 -9.88 -8.06 -9.03
CA GLY A 88 -9.11 -8.93 -9.95
C GLY A 88 -9.91 -9.46 -11.13
N ARG A 89 -11.24 -9.27 -11.14
CA ARG A 89 -12.10 -9.58 -12.28
C ARG A 89 -12.11 -8.48 -13.34
N CYS A 90 -11.75 -7.25 -12.93
CA CYS A 90 -11.71 -6.09 -13.79
C CYS A 90 -10.35 -5.93 -14.46
N ASP A 91 -10.33 -5.28 -15.61
CA ASP A 91 -9.11 -4.81 -16.24
C ASP A 91 -8.73 -3.45 -15.65
N VAL A 92 -7.53 -3.37 -15.09
CA VAL A 92 -6.98 -2.16 -14.49
C VAL A 92 -5.72 -1.77 -15.24
N VAL A 93 -5.57 -0.49 -15.53
CA VAL A 93 -4.39 0.09 -16.19
C VAL A 93 -3.64 0.94 -15.18
N VAL A 94 -2.36 0.67 -15.02
CA VAL A 94 -1.40 1.49 -14.28
C VAL A 94 -0.52 2.17 -15.31
N SER A 95 -0.57 3.49 -15.41
CA SER A 95 0.12 4.21 -16.49
C SER A 95 0.75 5.51 -16.02
N GLY A 96 1.82 5.90 -16.68
CA GLY A 96 2.56 7.14 -16.42
C GLY A 96 4.03 6.90 -16.12
N VAL A 97 4.59 7.75 -15.26
CA VAL A 97 5.97 7.70 -14.81
C VAL A 97 6.02 7.48 -13.30
N THR A 98 7.12 6.94 -12.82
CA THR A 98 7.41 6.87 -11.38
C THR A 98 8.23 8.06 -10.94
N PRO A 99 8.24 8.41 -9.65
CA PRO A 99 9.23 9.31 -9.09
C PRO A 99 10.64 8.83 -9.39
N ALA A 100 11.61 9.75 -9.37
CA ALA A 100 13.01 9.41 -9.52
C ALA A 100 13.43 8.37 -8.48
N ALA A 101 13.97 7.26 -8.94
CA ALA A 101 14.51 6.19 -8.13
C ALA A 101 15.58 5.45 -8.94
N ARG A 102 16.60 4.92 -8.28
CA ARG A 102 17.61 4.09 -8.94
C ARG A 102 17.02 2.80 -9.47
N PHE A 103 16.10 2.23 -8.72
CA PHE A 103 15.40 1.00 -9.06
C PHE A 103 14.00 1.03 -8.44
N TRP A 104 13.03 0.39 -9.07
CA TRP A 104 11.71 0.18 -8.48
C TRP A 104 11.10 -1.15 -8.89
N THR A 105 10.18 -1.62 -8.06
CA THR A 105 9.35 -2.80 -8.33
C THR A 105 7.88 -2.45 -8.17
N LEU A 106 7.04 -2.99 -9.03
CA LEU A 106 5.58 -2.93 -8.92
C LEU A 106 5.04 -4.35 -8.80
N THR A 107 4.54 -4.73 -7.64
CA THR A 107 4.16 -6.10 -7.29
C THR A 107 2.70 -6.18 -6.86
N LEU A 108 2.04 -7.28 -7.20
CA LEU A 108 0.66 -7.57 -6.84
C LEU A 108 0.62 -8.52 -5.64
N TYR A 109 -0.15 -8.12 -4.62
CA TYR A 109 -0.38 -8.90 -3.40
C TYR A 109 -1.87 -9.14 -3.16
N ASP A 110 -2.18 -10.24 -2.47
CA ASP A 110 -3.53 -10.43 -1.92
C ASP A 110 -3.78 -9.47 -0.73
N THR A 111 -5.01 -9.46 -0.20
CA THR A 111 -5.39 -8.63 0.95
C THR A 111 -4.69 -9.02 2.26
N LYS A 112 -3.96 -10.14 2.28
CA LYS A 112 -3.14 -10.62 3.41
C LYS A 112 -1.65 -10.35 3.22
N GLY A 113 -1.27 -9.61 2.16
CA GLY A 113 0.13 -9.29 1.86
C GLY A 113 0.94 -10.46 1.28
N ARG A 114 0.30 -11.48 0.68
CA ARG A 114 0.98 -12.62 0.07
C ARG A 114 1.00 -12.48 -1.43
N LEU A 115 2.06 -12.98 -2.07
CA LEU A 115 2.13 -13.09 -3.51
C LEU A 115 1.04 -14.01 -4.05
N VAL A 116 0.40 -13.59 -5.14
CA VAL A 116 -0.70 -14.35 -5.75
C VAL A 116 -0.16 -15.32 -6.78
N ALA A 117 -0.31 -16.62 -6.51
CA ALA A 117 0.12 -17.66 -7.45
C ALA A 117 -0.61 -17.52 -8.79
N ASN A 118 0.14 -17.63 -9.87
CA ASN A 118 -0.38 -17.63 -11.24
C ASN A 118 0.48 -18.53 -12.13
N SER A 119 -0.09 -18.96 -13.26
CA SER A 119 0.56 -19.93 -14.17
C SER A 119 1.87 -19.45 -14.79
N LEU A 120 2.09 -18.14 -14.84
CA LEU A 120 3.31 -17.54 -15.39
C LEU A 120 4.38 -17.28 -14.34
N GLN A 121 4.08 -17.49 -13.05
CA GLN A 121 4.94 -17.09 -11.93
C GLN A 121 5.36 -15.61 -11.99
N ARG A 122 4.52 -14.77 -12.58
CA ARG A 122 4.76 -13.34 -12.72
C ARG A 122 4.03 -12.60 -11.62
N TYR A 123 4.76 -12.08 -10.66
CA TYR A 123 4.22 -11.42 -9.46
C TYR A 123 4.27 -9.89 -9.54
N GLY A 124 5.06 -9.35 -10.46
CA GLY A 124 5.26 -7.93 -10.62
C GLY A 124 6.12 -7.60 -11.83
N PHE A 125 6.52 -6.35 -11.91
CA PHE A 125 7.49 -5.81 -12.85
C PHE A 125 8.54 -5.00 -12.12
N THR A 126 9.75 -4.98 -12.70
CA THR A 126 10.84 -4.12 -12.25
C THR A 126 11.04 -2.96 -13.21
N SER A 127 11.75 -1.93 -12.75
CA SER A 127 12.13 -0.79 -13.59
C SER A 127 12.95 -1.18 -14.83
N GLN A 128 13.58 -2.35 -14.82
CA GLN A 128 14.41 -2.86 -15.91
C GLN A 128 13.67 -3.71 -16.92
N GLU A 129 12.56 -4.34 -16.50
CA GLU A 129 11.79 -5.27 -17.35
C GLU A 129 10.63 -4.58 -18.07
N ILE A 130 10.13 -3.47 -17.51
CA ILE A 130 8.93 -2.84 -18.02
C ILE A 130 9.20 -2.14 -19.38
N ILE A 131 8.34 -2.41 -20.35
CA ILE A 131 8.37 -1.76 -21.66
C ILE A 131 7.83 -0.34 -21.47
N ARG A 132 8.60 0.64 -21.97
CA ARG A 132 8.29 2.08 -21.88
C ARG A 132 8.07 2.68 -23.25
N GLY A 133 7.29 3.75 -23.31
CA GLY A 133 7.20 4.63 -24.47
C GLY A 133 8.44 5.50 -24.63
N ALA A 134 8.50 6.22 -25.74
CA ALA A 134 9.61 7.13 -26.05
C ALA A 134 9.73 8.31 -25.05
N ASP A 135 8.63 8.63 -24.37
CA ASP A 135 8.53 9.65 -23.32
C ASP A 135 8.96 9.12 -21.92
N GLY A 136 9.39 7.86 -21.83
CA GLY A 136 9.74 7.20 -20.59
C GLY A 136 8.55 6.71 -19.75
N ALA A 137 7.31 7.01 -20.14
CA ALA A 137 6.11 6.51 -19.49
C ALA A 137 5.91 5.02 -19.80
N PHE A 138 5.20 4.34 -18.93
CA PHE A 138 4.81 2.95 -19.13
C PHE A 138 3.29 2.79 -19.01
N GLU A 139 2.78 1.73 -19.60
CA GLU A 139 1.45 1.21 -19.37
C GLU A 139 1.58 -0.24 -18.92
N LEU A 140 0.97 -0.57 -17.77
CA LEU A 140 0.88 -1.92 -17.23
C LEU A 140 -0.60 -2.28 -17.09
N ARG A 141 -1.01 -3.39 -17.70
CA ARG A 141 -2.35 -3.94 -17.58
C ARG A 141 -2.39 -5.01 -16.51
N VAL A 142 -3.21 -4.83 -15.50
CA VAL A 142 -3.49 -5.83 -14.47
C VAL A 142 -4.84 -6.46 -14.81
N ALA A 143 -4.83 -7.74 -15.17
CA ALA A 143 -6.03 -8.41 -15.68
C ALA A 143 -5.96 -9.92 -15.45
N SER A 144 -7.14 -10.57 -15.39
CA SER A 144 -7.24 -12.04 -15.28
C SER A 144 -6.89 -12.77 -16.56
N ARG A 145 -7.06 -12.11 -17.71
CA ARG A 145 -6.73 -12.65 -19.04
C ARG A 145 -5.51 -11.92 -19.61
N SER A 146 -4.76 -12.61 -20.48
CA SER A 146 -3.59 -12.03 -21.14
C SER A 146 -3.92 -10.74 -21.90
N ARG A 147 -3.02 -9.78 -21.84
CA ARG A 147 -3.08 -8.50 -22.54
C ARG A 147 -1.78 -8.24 -23.26
N ALA A 148 -1.83 -7.49 -24.35
CA ALA A 148 -0.62 -7.06 -25.06
C ALA A 148 0.20 -6.08 -24.20
N GLY A 149 1.52 -6.09 -24.39
CA GLY A 149 2.45 -5.23 -23.66
C GLY A 149 2.77 -5.74 -22.24
N ASN A 150 2.97 -4.81 -21.31
CA ASN A 150 3.21 -5.18 -19.93
C ASN A 150 1.89 -5.67 -19.30
N TRP A 151 1.84 -6.94 -18.99
CA TRP A 151 0.66 -7.56 -18.40
C TRP A 151 1.01 -8.31 -17.12
N LEU A 152 0.25 -8.02 -16.04
CA LEU A 152 0.35 -8.64 -14.72
C LEU A 152 -0.92 -9.43 -14.43
N PRO A 153 -0.86 -10.76 -14.29
CA PRO A 153 -2.03 -11.59 -14.03
C PRO A 153 -2.53 -11.44 -12.61
N THR A 154 -3.87 -11.37 -12.43
CA THR A 154 -4.50 -11.30 -11.10
C THR A 154 -4.60 -12.64 -10.40
N GLY A 155 -4.26 -13.76 -11.07
CA GLY A 155 -4.37 -15.10 -10.49
C GLY A 155 -5.78 -15.51 -10.08
N GLY A 156 -6.82 -14.79 -10.53
CA GLY A 156 -8.23 -15.09 -10.23
C GLY A 156 -8.73 -14.65 -8.86
N ILE A 157 -7.97 -13.83 -8.13
CA ILE A 157 -8.40 -13.27 -6.84
C ILE A 157 -9.41 -12.13 -7.03
N GLU A 158 -10.32 -11.96 -6.06
CA GLU A 158 -11.32 -10.88 -6.12
C GLU A 158 -10.74 -9.52 -5.74
N ARG A 159 -9.89 -9.46 -4.72
CA ARG A 159 -9.32 -8.20 -4.20
C ARG A 159 -7.82 -8.31 -4.10
N TYR A 160 -7.14 -7.25 -4.50
CA TYR A 160 -5.69 -7.18 -4.44
C TYR A 160 -5.19 -5.79 -4.06
N ALA A 161 -3.93 -5.73 -3.73
CA ALA A 161 -3.17 -4.51 -3.53
C ALA A 161 -2.01 -4.47 -4.53
N LEU A 162 -1.71 -3.30 -5.05
CA LEU A 162 -0.48 -3.01 -5.77
C LEU A 162 0.51 -2.37 -4.82
N MET A 163 1.76 -2.80 -4.86
CA MET A 163 2.84 -2.23 -4.08
C MET A 163 3.94 -1.74 -5.02
N LEU A 164 4.17 -0.43 -5.03
CA LEU A 164 5.28 0.21 -5.74
C LEU A 164 6.37 0.51 -4.71
N GLN A 165 7.51 -0.18 -4.82
CA GLN A 165 8.67 0.03 -3.97
C GLN A 165 9.72 0.81 -4.77
N LEU A 166 10.12 1.97 -4.26
CA LEU A 166 11.15 2.81 -4.83
C LEU A 166 12.41 2.67 -3.99
N TYR A 167 13.53 2.34 -4.62
CA TYR A 167 14.83 2.16 -3.96
C TYR A 167 15.77 3.30 -4.36
N ASP A 168 16.55 3.76 -3.39
CA ASP A 168 17.50 4.86 -3.58
C ASP A 168 16.79 6.06 -4.25
N THR A 169 15.80 6.58 -3.55
CA THR A 169 14.91 7.64 -4.02
C THR A 169 14.93 8.82 -3.05
N PRO A 170 14.93 10.08 -3.54
CA PRO A 170 14.81 11.25 -2.68
C PRO A 170 13.41 11.39 -2.05
N VAL A 171 12.43 10.60 -2.50
CA VAL A 171 11.02 10.70 -2.08
C VAL A 171 10.79 10.44 -0.59
N GLY A 172 11.65 9.69 0.10
CA GLY A 172 11.52 9.43 1.54
C GLY A 172 12.01 10.56 2.44
N VAL A 173 12.96 11.37 1.97
CA VAL A 173 13.69 12.37 2.79
C VAL A 173 13.00 13.74 2.80
N ALA A 174 12.29 14.10 1.75
CA ALA A 174 11.70 15.43 1.55
C ALA A 174 10.18 15.47 1.72
N THR A 175 9.67 15.02 2.88
CA THR A 175 8.23 14.85 3.17
C THR A 175 7.38 16.12 3.06
N ARG A 176 7.95 17.30 2.89
CA ARG A 176 7.18 18.55 2.74
C ARG A 176 6.90 18.96 1.29
N THR A 177 7.69 18.49 0.31
CA THR A 177 7.62 18.89 -1.10
C THR A 177 7.00 17.82 -2.02
N GLN A 178 6.54 16.68 -1.49
CA GLN A 178 6.33 15.46 -2.25
C GLN A 178 4.88 15.10 -2.54
N ARG A 179 3.92 15.95 -2.21
CA ARG A 179 2.53 15.75 -2.64
C ARG A 179 2.37 15.79 -4.16
N ASP A 180 3.36 16.34 -4.85
CA ASP A 180 3.38 16.52 -6.31
C ASP A 180 4.37 15.57 -7.02
N ALA A 181 4.86 14.53 -6.34
CA ALA A 181 5.71 13.54 -7.00
C ALA A 181 4.90 12.83 -8.11
N PRO A 182 5.47 12.67 -9.33
CA PRO A 182 4.79 12.02 -10.43
C PRO A 182 4.58 10.54 -10.10
N MET A 183 3.36 10.17 -9.74
CA MET A 183 2.98 8.78 -9.49
C MET A 183 2.18 8.23 -10.66
N PRO A 184 2.35 6.96 -11.03
CA PRO A 184 1.54 6.36 -12.07
C PRO A 184 0.07 6.34 -11.67
N SER A 185 -0.81 6.69 -12.60
CA SER A 185 -2.25 6.65 -12.42
C SER A 185 -2.77 5.21 -12.40
N ILE A 186 -3.84 4.96 -11.65
CA ILE A 186 -4.51 3.66 -11.60
C ILE A 186 -5.95 3.85 -12.07
N THR A 187 -6.30 3.23 -13.19
CA THR A 187 -7.62 3.37 -13.79
C THR A 187 -8.24 2.01 -14.08
N THR A 188 -9.46 1.76 -13.59
CA THR A 188 -10.27 0.61 -13.98
C THR A 188 -10.93 0.91 -15.33
N VAL A 189 -10.63 0.11 -16.35
CA VAL A 189 -11.09 0.34 -17.73
C VAL A 189 -12.25 -0.58 -18.14
N GLY A 190 -12.42 -1.73 -17.49
CA GLY A 190 -13.52 -2.64 -17.76
C GLY A 190 -13.70 -3.68 -16.65
N CYS A 191 -14.95 -4.01 -16.36
CA CYS A 191 -15.33 -5.13 -15.49
C CYS A 191 -16.32 -6.03 -16.23
N PRO A 192 -16.31 -7.37 -15.96
CA PRO A 192 -17.28 -8.31 -16.54
C PRO A 192 -18.69 -8.03 -16.05
#